data_225069f0678068d946d7178ba179a644
#
_entry.id   225069f0678068d946d7178ba179a644
#
_cell.length_a   1.000
_cell.length_b   1.000
_cell.length_c   1.000
_cell.angle_alpha   90.00
_cell.angle_beta   90.00
_cell.angle_gamma   90.00
#
_symmetry.space_group_name_H-M   'P 1'
#
loop_
_entity.id
_entity.type
_entity.pdbx_description
1 polymer ?
#
loop_
_entity_poly.entity_id
_entity_poly.type
_entity_poly.pdbx_seq_one_letter_code
_entity_poly.pdbx_strand_id
1 'polypeptide(L)'
;MNDENSPEESPFASDLLNRKPAAEFLTKYLIGRHSVSKSVPENASFVLNLNAEWGLGKTYFLTEWAKILRANGHLVVYFDAWANDYASNPFVGFMLEIQNQLNEGLSADKRIKASARKMLKKGKNVIQALAPSLAVSMVKHYTGFDAEKINDALKESAIDVASSVKRDLFKESEDIRAATKAFRAALSDVAKAVEESEGTALPVFLLIDELDRCRPTYAIELLENVKHIFRVRDVYTVIATDSVQLSHSIRAIYGAGFDSERYLRRFFDHESRLETPDFERISEFMLSGRGLGLGAFDNPFSQLLGSSANATVLSLLAKALKITVRDFQRVIDIIDSIRLTYPKKLEIVLMGFVTMLFVGHRAAYDVYRRDHNNQSVQKALSGNVDHSIRIPILHSMGPHGQAVNHVTTGEKSIIEFCIAYLAAVWDDSNQLVANGSNVTLLQMERSFKFKPEVVSSLREYAGLVAVAGSFSA
;
A
#
# COMPACT_ATOMS: atom_id res chain seq x y z
N MET A 1 30.27 -2.76 18.52
CA MET A 1 29.52 -2.04 19.57
C MET A 1 28.32 -1.50 18.90
N ASN A 2 27.25 -2.28 18.85
CA ASN A 2 25.96 -1.87 18.26
C ASN A 2 25.15 -1.25 19.39
N ASP A 3 24.72 -0.02 19.20
CA ASP A 3 23.83 0.70 20.11
C ASP A 3 22.45 0.01 20.11
N GLU A 4 22.24 -0.92 21.03
CA GLU A 4 20.97 -1.60 21.29
C GLU A 4 19.99 -0.79 22.18
N ASN A 5 20.13 0.52 22.25
CA ASN A 5 19.27 1.37 23.09
C ASN A 5 18.70 2.60 22.35
N SER A 6 18.14 2.39 21.14
CA SER A 6 17.19 3.36 20.63
C SER A 6 15.87 3.17 21.39
N PRO A 7 15.28 4.20 22.00
CA PRO A 7 13.95 4.08 22.60
C PRO A 7 12.99 3.62 21.49
N GLU A 8 12.26 2.52 21.74
CA GLU A 8 11.21 2.07 20.80
C GLU A 8 10.27 3.26 20.55
N GLU A 9 10.28 3.76 19.34
CA GLU A 9 9.38 4.84 18.95
C GLU A 9 7.94 4.39 19.21
N SER A 10 7.14 5.26 19.81
CA SER A 10 5.73 4.96 20.10
C SER A 10 5.02 4.56 18.79
N PRO A 11 4.08 3.59 18.82
CA PRO A 11 3.36 3.18 17.63
C PRO A 11 2.74 4.38 16.90
N PHE A 12 2.90 4.43 15.59
CA PHE A 12 2.47 5.54 14.74
C PHE A 12 3.16 6.90 15.04
N ALA A 13 4.39 6.91 15.56
CA ALA A 13 5.12 8.16 15.84
C ALA A 13 5.28 9.04 14.59
N SER A 14 5.45 8.43 13.41
CA SER A 14 5.55 9.10 12.11
C SER A 14 4.27 8.99 11.27
N ASP A 15 3.08 9.01 11.90
CA ASP A 15 1.78 8.80 11.24
C ASP A 15 1.33 9.99 10.40
N LEU A 16 1.89 10.11 9.21
CA LEU A 16 1.52 11.14 8.24
C LEU A 16 0.13 10.92 7.65
N LEU A 17 -0.31 9.66 7.63
CA LEU A 17 -1.56 9.23 7.00
C LEU A 17 -2.75 9.26 7.96
N ASN A 18 -2.55 9.68 9.23
CA ASN A 18 -3.55 9.65 10.29
C ASN A 18 -4.21 8.27 10.46
N ARG A 19 -3.38 7.20 10.49
CA ARG A 19 -3.83 5.80 10.52
C ARG A 19 -4.09 5.27 11.93
N LYS A 20 -3.50 5.89 12.95
CA LYS A 20 -3.65 5.49 14.36
C LYS A 20 -5.11 5.35 14.81
N PRO A 21 -6.04 6.29 14.53
CA PRO A 21 -7.44 6.15 14.91
C PRO A 21 -8.12 4.91 14.31
N ALA A 22 -7.79 4.58 13.04
CA ALA A 22 -8.31 3.37 12.39
C ALA A 22 -7.78 2.09 13.05
N ALA A 23 -6.48 2.06 13.42
CA ALA A 23 -5.88 0.92 14.13
C ALA A 23 -6.50 0.73 15.52
N GLU A 24 -6.73 1.80 16.27
CA GLU A 24 -7.39 1.77 17.57
C GLU A 24 -8.85 1.31 17.46
N PHE A 25 -9.58 1.79 16.46
CA PHE A 25 -10.96 1.34 16.19
C PHE A 25 -11.01 -0.15 15.87
N LEU A 26 -10.16 -0.62 14.94
CA LEU A 26 -10.11 -2.04 14.57
C LEU A 26 -9.71 -2.92 15.76
N THR A 27 -8.78 -2.48 16.60
CA THR A 27 -8.40 -3.18 17.82
C THR A 27 -9.61 -3.35 18.74
N LYS A 28 -10.33 -2.27 19.05
CA LYS A 28 -11.53 -2.31 19.89
C LYS A 28 -12.62 -3.19 19.28
N TYR A 29 -12.83 -3.08 17.96
CA TYR A 29 -13.82 -3.87 17.24
C TYR A 29 -13.52 -5.37 17.33
N LEU A 30 -12.29 -5.79 17.05
CA LEU A 30 -11.91 -7.21 17.02
C LEU A 30 -11.90 -7.82 18.42
N ILE A 31 -11.41 -7.09 19.43
CA ILE A 31 -11.46 -7.54 20.83
C ILE A 31 -12.91 -7.64 21.34
N GLY A 32 -13.74 -6.63 21.06
CA GLY A 32 -15.14 -6.65 21.39
C GLY A 32 -15.89 -7.81 20.73
N ARG A 33 -15.62 -8.05 19.43
CA ARG A 33 -16.15 -9.19 18.70
C ARG A 33 -15.73 -10.53 19.32
N HIS A 34 -14.46 -10.66 19.70
CA HIS A 34 -13.96 -11.85 20.36
C HIS A 34 -14.69 -12.12 21.69
N SER A 35 -14.92 -11.08 22.48
CA SER A 35 -15.65 -11.19 23.76
C SER A 35 -17.08 -11.70 23.57
N VAL A 36 -17.78 -11.23 22.54
CA VAL A 36 -19.14 -11.68 22.19
C VAL A 36 -19.12 -13.11 21.63
N SER A 37 -18.11 -13.46 20.82
CA SER A 37 -18.02 -14.79 20.17
C SER A 37 -17.76 -15.93 21.15
N LYS A 38 -17.27 -15.66 22.37
CA LYS A 38 -17.15 -16.66 23.44
C LYS A 38 -18.47 -17.37 23.73
N SER A 39 -19.60 -16.70 23.52
CA SER A 39 -20.97 -17.22 23.73
C SER A 39 -21.50 -18.01 22.51
N VAL A 40 -20.86 -17.93 21.34
CA VAL A 40 -21.31 -18.56 20.09
C VAL A 40 -20.14 -19.29 19.44
N PRO A 41 -19.99 -20.61 19.66
CA PRO A 41 -18.81 -21.38 19.23
C PRO A 41 -18.53 -21.34 17.72
N GLU A 42 -19.53 -21.15 16.87
CA GLU A 42 -19.41 -21.12 15.42
C GLU A 42 -18.68 -19.87 14.89
N ASN A 43 -18.59 -18.80 15.68
CA ASN A 43 -17.97 -17.51 15.31
C ASN A 43 -16.61 -17.28 15.98
N ALA A 44 -15.95 -18.32 16.44
CA ALA A 44 -14.76 -18.20 17.28
C ALA A 44 -13.46 -17.88 16.53
N SER A 45 -13.45 -17.97 15.20
CA SER A 45 -12.36 -17.48 14.31
C SER A 45 -12.87 -16.32 13.46
N PHE A 46 -11.97 -15.45 12.99
CA PHE A 46 -12.35 -14.31 12.19
C PHE A 46 -11.27 -13.98 11.15
N VAL A 47 -11.70 -13.67 9.93
CA VAL A 47 -10.80 -13.25 8.84
C VAL A 47 -11.23 -11.87 8.36
N LEU A 48 -10.38 -10.88 8.60
CA LEU A 48 -10.55 -9.51 8.16
C LEU A 48 -9.75 -9.26 6.87
N ASN A 49 -10.39 -8.72 5.85
CA ASN A 49 -9.70 -8.11 4.71
C ASN A 49 -9.44 -6.62 5.02
N LEU A 50 -8.17 -6.24 5.09
CA LEU A 50 -7.75 -4.84 5.14
C LEU A 50 -7.48 -4.37 3.70
N ASN A 51 -8.52 -3.84 3.05
CA ASN A 51 -8.47 -3.48 1.64
C ASN A 51 -7.97 -2.04 1.45
N ALA A 52 -6.95 -1.89 0.61
CA ALA A 52 -6.50 -0.58 0.14
C ALA A 52 -5.73 -0.72 -1.18
N GLU A 53 -5.81 0.28 -2.03
CA GLU A 53 -5.01 0.35 -3.26
C GLU A 53 -3.50 0.36 -2.96
N TRP A 54 -2.70 0.05 -3.97
CA TRP A 54 -1.25 0.13 -3.85
C TRP A 54 -0.78 1.54 -3.50
N GLY A 55 0.21 1.62 -2.63
CA GLY A 55 0.81 2.90 -2.21
C GLY A 55 0.03 3.64 -1.11
N LEU A 56 -1.08 3.10 -0.60
CA LEU A 56 -1.85 3.71 0.50
C LEU A 56 -1.34 3.34 1.91
N GLY A 57 -0.15 2.73 2.02
CA GLY A 57 0.50 2.47 3.30
C GLY A 57 -0.04 1.26 4.06
N LYS A 58 -0.50 0.19 3.38
CA LYS A 58 -0.95 -1.08 4.01
C LYS A 58 0.10 -1.65 4.95
N THR A 59 1.32 -1.83 4.45
CA THR A 59 2.46 -2.39 5.20
C THR A 59 2.79 -1.54 6.43
N TYR A 60 2.88 -0.21 6.27
CA TYR A 60 3.08 0.72 7.40
C TYR A 60 1.96 0.55 8.45
N PHE A 61 0.70 0.51 8.00
CA PHE A 61 -0.43 0.30 8.90
C PHE A 61 -0.32 -1.00 9.68
N LEU A 62 -0.08 -2.13 9.01
CA LEU A 62 0.01 -3.44 9.66
C LEU A 62 1.18 -3.54 10.62
N THR A 63 2.36 -3.01 10.27
CA THR A 63 3.55 -3.05 11.13
C THR A 63 3.35 -2.19 12.38
N GLU A 64 2.81 -1.00 12.25
CA GLU A 64 2.52 -0.14 13.40
C GLU A 64 1.35 -0.66 14.25
N TRP A 65 0.33 -1.23 13.60
CA TRP A 65 -0.78 -1.86 14.31
C TRP A 65 -0.35 -3.12 15.07
N ALA A 66 0.58 -3.89 14.52
CA ALA A 66 1.18 -5.03 15.24
C ALA A 66 1.83 -4.60 16.57
N LYS A 67 2.49 -3.44 16.61
CA LYS A 67 3.05 -2.87 17.86
C LYS A 67 1.94 -2.58 18.87
N ILE A 68 0.82 -1.97 18.44
CA ILE A 68 -0.34 -1.71 19.33
C ILE A 68 -0.91 -3.03 19.87
N LEU A 69 -1.10 -4.03 19.01
CA LEU A 69 -1.65 -5.31 19.42
C LEU A 69 -0.72 -6.02 20.43
N ARG A 70 0.59 -6.01 20.19
CA ARG A 70 1.59 -6.57 21.12
C ARG A 70 1.63 -5.81 22.45
N ALA A 71 1.55 -4.48 22.41
CA ALA A 71 1.48 -3.66 23.63
C ALA A 71 0.22 -3.95 24.45
N ASN A 72 -0.87 -4.38 23.82
CA ASN A 72 -2.10 -4.85 24.48
C ASN A 72 -2.03 -6.33 24.95
N GLY A 73 -0.87 -6.97 24.87
CA GLY A 73 -0.64 -8.34 25.30
C GLY A 73 -1.02 -9.43 24.30
N HIS A 74 -1.44 -9.07 23.07
CA HIS A 74 -1.79 -10.08 22.07
C HIS A 74 -0.56 -10.73 21.44
N LEU A 75 -0.63 -12.04 21.22
CA LEU A 75 0.35 -12.75 20.39
C LEU A 75 0.09 -12.39 18.92
N VAL A 76 1.09 -11.81 18.25
CA VAL A 76 0.98 -11.34 16.87
C VAL A 76 2.05 -11.98 16.00
N VAL A 77 1.63 -12.78 15.03
CA VAL A 77 2.48 -13.31 13.95
C VAL A 77 2.28 -12.43 12.73
N TYR A 78 3.37 -11.88 12.20
CA TYR A 78 3.38 -11.11 10.96
C TYR A 78 3.97 -11.95 9.83
N PHE A 79 3.30 -12.00 8.68
CA PHE A 79 3.72 -12.77 7.53
C PHE A 79 3.69 -11.92 6.27
N ASP A 80 4.86 -11.65 5.72
CA ASP A 80 5.01 -11.06 4.40
C ASP A 80 4.88 -12.16 3.34
N ALA A 81 3.74 -12.19 2.66
CA ALA A 81 3.45 -13.24 1.68
C ALA A 81 4.37 -13.13 0.45
N TRP A 82 4.69 -11.90 0.01
CA TRP A 82 5.52 -11.69 -1.16
C TRP A 82 6.99 -12.05 -0.91
N ALA A 83 7.53 -11.68 0.25
CA ALA A 83 8.89 -12.09 0.64
C ALA A 83 9.03 -13.62 0.72
N ASN A 84 7.94 -14.34 0.94
CA ASN A 84 7.89 -15.80 1.04
C ASN A 84 7.38 -16.50 -0.24
N ASP A 85 7.06 -15.77 -1.31
CA ASP A 85 6.50 -16.33 -2.56
C ASP A 85 7.51 -17.19 -3.36
N TYR A 86 8.79 -17.18 -3.00
CA TYR A 86 9.76 -18.12 -3.54
C TYR A 86 9.49 -19.57 -3.12
N ALA A 87 8.77 -19.77 -2.00
CA ALA A 87 8.35 -21.09 -1.55
C ALA A 87 7.32 -21.68 -2.53
N SER A 88 7.46 -22.96 -2.83
CA SER A 88 6.50 -23.67 -3.72
C SER A 88 5.12 -23.85 -3.07
N ASN A 89 5.05 -23.80 -1.75
CA ASN A 89 3.80 -23.93 -0.98
C ASN A 89 3.74 -22.84 0.10
N PRO A 90 2.66 -22.02 0.14
CA PRO A 90 2.52 -20.92 1.10
C PRO A 90 2.51 -21.37 2.56
N PHE A 91 2.02 -22.56 2.83
CA PHE A 91 1.99 -23.12 4.19
C PHE A 91 3.41 -23.35 4.73
N VAL A 92 4.34 -23.78 3.87
CA VAL A 92 5.77 -23.95 4.25
C VAL A 92 6.38 -22.60 4.62
N GLY A 93 6.20 -21.57 3.78
CA GLY A 93 6.68 -20.21 4.04
C GLY A 93 6.15 -19.68 5.38
N PHE A 94 4.84 -19.85 5.62
CA PHE A 94 4.21 -19.45 6.87
C PHE A 94 4.79 -20.17 8.11
N MET A 95 5.05 -21.46 8.02
CA MET A 95 5.64 -22.24 9.12
C MET A 95 7.08 -21.83 9.43
N LEU A 96 7.87 -21.52 8.39
CA LEU A 96 9.24 -21.03 8.56
C LEU A 96 9.24 -19.65 9.23
N GLU A 97 8.33 -18.77 8.84
CA GLU A 97 8.21 -17.43 9.43
C GLU A 97 7.83 -17.49 10.91
N ILE A 98 6.86 -18.32 11.28
CA ILE A 98 6.55 -18.55 12.71
C ILE A 98 7.79 -19.04 13.48
N GLN A 99 8.58 -19.94 12.88
CA GLN A 99 9.77 -20.45 13.53
C GLN A 99 10.82 -19.35 13.72
N ASN A 100 11.03 -18.49 12.73
CA ASN A 100 11.93 -17.35 12.82
C ASN A 100 11.50 -16.39 13.93
N GLN A 101 10.24 -15.98 13.93
CA GLN A 101 9.70 -15.07 14.95
C GLN A 101 9.77 -15.68 16.37
N LEU A 102 9.58 -17.00 16.51
CA LEU A 102 9.78 -17.67 17.80
C LEU A 102 11.23 -17.63 18.29
N ASN A 103 12.19 -17.71 17.37
CA ASN A 103 13.61 -17.61 17.70
C ASN A 103 13.98 -16.17 18.06
N GLU A 104 13.39 -15.18 17.41
CA GLU A 104 13.58 -13.75 17.64
C GLU A 104 12.84 -13.22 18.88
N GLY A 105 12.01 -14.03 19.50
CA GLY A 105 11.36 -13.66 20.77
C GLY A 105 9.88 -13.31 20.65
N LEU A 106 9.13 -13.92 19.73
CA LEU A 106 7.67 -13.75 19.55
C LEU A 106 6.87 -13.75 20.87
N SER A 107 7.35 -14.49 21.88
CA SER A 107 6.84 -14.46 23.25
C SER A 107 7.98 -14.80 24.22
N ALA A 108 7.98 -14.19 25.40
CA ALA A 108 8.86 -14.56 26.49
C ALA A 108 8.39 -15.82 27.25
N ASP A 109 7.07 -16.11 27.23
CA ASP A 109 6.45 -17.20 27.99
C ASP A 109 6.89 -18.58 27.45
N LYS A 110 7.38 -19.43 28.37
CA LYS A 110 7.84 -20.77 28.05
C LYS A 110 6.74 -21.71 27.58
N ARG A 111 5.51 -21.53 28.07
CA ARG A 111 4.33 -22.33 27.69
C ARG A 111 3.91 -22.04 26.25
N ILE A 112 3.83 -20.77 25.90
CA ILE A 112 3.54 -20.33 24.53
C ILE A 112 4.60 -20.87 23.58
N LYS A 113 5.90 -20.72 23.91
CA LYS A 113 7.00 -21.26 23.09
C LYS A 113 6.92 -22.78 22.92
N ALA A 114 6.59 -23.53 23.98
CA ALA A 114 6.46 -24.98 23.92
C ALA A 114 5.27 -25.40 23.01
N SER A 115 4.12 -24.77 23.16
CA SER A 115 2.92 -25.02 22.36
C SER A 115 3.17 -24.68 20.88
N ALA A 116 3.81 -23.54 20.58
CA ALA A 116 4.16 -23.14 19.23
C ALA A 116 5.15 -24.13 18.58
N ARG A 117 6.17 -24.60 19.29
CA ARG A 117 7.08 -25.65 18.79
C ARG A 117 6.34 -26.96 18.50
N LYS A 118 5.38 -27.35 19.35
CA LYS A 118 4.51 -28.52 19.09
C LYS A 118 3.68 -28.34 17.83
N MET A 119 3.10 -27.15 17.64
CA MET A 119 2.36 -26.79 16.43
C MET A 119 3.24 -26.90 15.17
N LEU A 120 4.47 -26.36 15.21
CA LEU A 120 5.43 -26.47 14.10
C LEU A 120 5.74 -27.93 13.75
N LYS A 121 5.90 -28.82 14.75
CA LYS A 121 6.08 -30.27 14.50
C LYS A 121 4.87 -30.88 13.77
N LYS A 122 3.63 -30.48 14.12
CA LYS A 122 2.43 -30.95 13.43
C LYS A 122 2.32 -30.36 12.02
N GLY A 123 2.76 -29.11 11.83
CA GLY A 123 2.84 -28.49 10.50
C GLY A 123 3.74 -29.26 9.54
N LYS A 124 4.87 -29.82 10.00
CA LYS A 124 5.73 -30.69 9.17
C LYS A 124 4.94 -31.88 8.63
N ASN A 125 4.08 -32.49 9.42
CA ASN A 125 3.25 -33.61 8.97
C ASN A 125 2.26 -33.19 7.87
N VAL A 126 1.71 -31.96 7.94
CA VAL A 126 0.85 -31.41 6.89
C VAL A 126 1.64 -31.21 5.59
N ILE A 127 2.86 -30.65 5.69
CA ILE A 127 3.73 -30.48 4.51
C ILE A 127 4.06 -31.83 3.88
N GLN A 128 4.40 -32.85 4.67
CA GLN A 128 4.68 -34.18 4.17
C GLN A 128 3.47 -34.85 3.50
N ALA A 129 2.26 -34.59 4.00
CA ALA A 129 1.04 -35.11 3.43
C ALA A 129 0.64 -34.40 2.12
N LEU A 130 0.84 -33.06 2.06
CA LEU A 130 0.47 -32.27 0.88
C LEU A 130 1.46 -32.43 -0.29
N ALA A 131 2.73 -32.59 -0.03
CA ALA A 131 3.78 -32.67 -1.06
C ALA A 131 4.99 -33.50 -0.59
N PRO A 132 4.91 -34.84 -0.66
CA PRO A 132 6.00 -35.70 -0.22
C PRO A 132 7.32 -35.43 -0.94
N SER A 133 7.29 -35.02 -2.21
CA SER A 133 8.47 -34.72 -3.02
C SER A 133 9.10 -33.36 -2.73
N LEU A 134 8.34 -32.38 -2.22
CA LEU A 134 8.81 -31.02 -1.92
C LEU A 134 9.48 -30.94 -0.53
N ALA A 135 9.05 -31.77 0.40
CA ALA A 135 9.62 -31.82 1.75
C ALA A 135 11.13 -32.11 1.75
N VAL A 136 11.61 -32.85 0.75
CA VAL A 136 13.00 -33.30 0.66
C VAL A 136 13.98 -32.20 0.24
N SER A 137 13.61 -31.35 -0.73
CA SER A 137 14.53 -30.36 -1.28
C SER A 137 14.61 -29.07 -0.45
N MET A 138 13.51 -28.67 0.20
CA MET A 138 13.46 -27.39 0.94
C MET A 138 14.04 -27.51 2.36
N VAL A 139 13.85 -28.62 3.04
CA VAL A 139 14.39 -28.84 4.39
C VAL A 139 15.93 -28.81 4.37
N LYS A 140 16.57 -29.23 3.27
CA LYS A 140 18.05 -29.18 3.13
C LYS A 140 18.63 -27.77 3.02
N HIS A 141 17.86 -26.81 2.53
CA HIS A 141 18.43 -25.48 2.18
C HIS A 141 18.25 -24.40 3.24
N TYR A 142 17.24 -24.50 4.11
CA TYR A 142 16.80 -23.38 4.96
C TYR A 142 16.73 -23.66 6.46
N THR A 143 16.88 -24.88 6.91
CA THR A 143 16.87 -25.16 8.35
C THR A 143 18.27 -25.52 8.77
N GLY A 144 18.91 -24.73 9.63
CA GLY A 144 20.08 -25.17 10.39
C GLY A 144 19.77 -26.35 11.33
N PHE A 145 18.85 -27.24 10.92
CA PHE A 145 18.55 -28.51 11.58
C PHE A 145 19.52 -29.57 11.10
N ASP A 146 20.03 -30.33 12.05
CA ASP A 146 20.95 -31.45 11.90
C ASP A 146 20.53 -32.33 10.68
N ALA A 147 21.25 -32.16 9.58
CA ALA A 147 20.98 -32.81 8.31
C ALA A 147 21.10 -34.35 8.40
N GLU A 148 21.80 -34.87 9.40
CA GLU A 148 21.97 -36.31 9.61
C GLU A 148 20.69 -37.00 10.08
N LYS A 149 19.94 -36.40 11.01
CA LYS A 149 18.67 -36.97 11.50
C LYS A 149 17.53 -36.94 10.47
N ILE A 150 17.62 -36.03 9.51
CA ILE A 150 16.63 -35.94 8.39
C ILE A 150 17.00 -36.97 7.32
N ASN A 151 18.30 -37.24 7.10
CA ASN A 151 18.73 -38.21 6.10
C ASN A 151 18.32 -39.66 6.44
N ASP A 152 18.24 -40.00 7.70
CA ASP A 152 17.85 -41.37 8.14
C ASP A 152 16.33 -41.58 7.98
N ALA A 153 15.51 -40.56 8.29
CA ALA A 153 14.07 -40.61 8.04
C ALA A 153 13.72 -40.57 6.53
N LEU A 154 14.58 -40.01 5.69
CA LEU A 154 14.42 -39.93 4.24
C LEU A 154 14.90 -41.19 3.50
N LYS A 155 15.93 -41.90 4.05
CA LYS A 155 16.38 -43.18 3.48
C LYS A 155 15.32 -44.27 3.63
N GLU A 156 14.60 -44.28 4.75
CA GLU A 156 13.43 -45.19 4.90
C GLU A 156 12.30 -44.84 3.94
N SER A 157 12.05 -43.54 3.66
CA SER A 157 10.99 -43.11 2.71
C SER A 157 11.35 -43.30 1.23
N ALA A 158 12.63 -43.22 0.85
CA ALA A 158 13.09 -43.30 -0.55
C ALA A 158 13.10 -44.72 -1.10
N ILE A 159 13.18 -45.74 -0.25
CA ILE A 159 13.12 -47.13 -0.67
C ILE A 159 11.68 -47.54 -1.04
N ASP A 160 10.68 -46.91 -0.46
CA ASP A 160 9.27 -47.19 -0.72
C ASP A 160 8.69 -46.49 -1.97
N VAL A 161 9.34 -45.40 -2.46
CA VAL A 161 8.85 -44.62 -3.63
C VAL A 161 8.97 -45.39 -4.94
N ALA A 162 9.89 -46.34 -5.05
CA ALA A 162 10.06 -47.17 -6.28
C ALA A 162 9.03 -48.30 -6.45
N SER A 163 8.32 -48.64 -5.39
CA SER A 163 7.36 -49.76 -5.39
C SER A 163 5.88 -49.41 -5.24
N SER A 164 5.53 -48.11 -5.08
CA SER A 164 4.15 -47.68 -4.73
C SER A 164 3.48 -46.79 -5.76
N VAL A 165 3.41 -47.21 -7.02
CA VAL A 165 2.61 -46.55 -8.08
C VAL A 165 1.08 -46.75 -7.90
N LYS A 166 0.64 -47.38 -6.84
CA LYS A 166 -0.78 -47.43 -6.44
C LYS A 166 -0.96 -46.97 -5.00
N ARG A 167 -0.57 -45.76 -4.65
CA ARG A 167 -1.13 -45.13 -3.45
C ARG A 167 -2.61 -44.88 -3.67
N ASP A 168 -3.40 -45.48 -2.78
CA ASP A 168 -4.84 -45.31 -2.76
C ASP A 168 -5.13 -43.80 -2.50
N LEU A 169 -5.64 -43.09 -3.51
CA LEU A 169 -5.98 -41.64 -3.44
C LEU A 169 -6.88 -41.31 -2.24
N PHE A 170 -7.66 -42.28 -1.78
CA PHE A 170 -8.47 -42.13 -0.57
C PHE A 170 -7.60 -42.04 0.69
N LYS A 171 -6.56 -42.88 0.80
CA LYS A 171 -5.65 -42.88 1.95
C LYS A 171 -4.85 -41.56 2.01
N GLU A 172 -4.36 -41.07 0.87
CA GLU A 172 -3.68 -39.76 0.79
C GLU A 172 -4.60 -38.62 1.25
N SER A 173 -5.86 -38.62 0.86
CA SER A 173 -6.83 -37.61 1.32
C SER A 173 -7.16 -37.72 2.82
N GLU A 174 -7.17 -38.91 3.39
CA GLU A 174 -7.36 -39.14 4.82
C GLU A 174 -6.12 -38.66 5.63
N ASP A 175 -4.93 -38.94 5.14
CA ASP A 175 -3.68 -38.50 5.77
C ASP A 175 -3.58 -36.98 5.81
N ILE A 176 -3.93 -36.28 4.73
CA ILE A 176 -4.00 -34.81 4.68
C ILE A 176 -5.02 -34.27 5.70
N ARG A 177 -6.22 -34.84 5.75
CA ARG A 177 -7.25 -34.43 6.71
C ARG A 177 -6.82 -34.67 8.16
N ALA A 178 -6.22 -35.81 8.45
CA ALA A 178 -5.73 -36.15 9.79
C ALA A 178 -4.60 -35.19 10.22
N ALA A 179 -3.64 -34.92 9.34
CA ALA A 179 -2.54 -34.00 9.61
C ALA A 179 -3.05 -32.55 9.81
N THR A 180 -3.98 -32.08 8.96
CA THR A 180 -4.60 -30.76 9.09
C THR A 180 -5.37 -30.63 10.41
N LYS A 181 -6.14 -31.65 10.78
CA LYS A 181 -6.86 -31.68 12.07
C LYS A 181 -5.90 -31.63 13.27
N ALA A 182 -4.81 -32.37 13.22
CA ALA A 182 -3.80 -32.39 14.28
C ALA A 182 -3.06 -31.03 14.38
N PHE A 183 -2.79 -30.36 13.25
CA PHE A 183 -2.23 -29.02 13.23
C PHE A 183 -3.19 -27.98 13.83
N ARG A 184 -4.46 -28.00 13.42
CA ARG A 184 -5.50 -27.10 13.97
C ARG A 184 -5.67 -27.27 15.48
N ALA A 185 -5.61 -28.48 15.97
CA ALA A 185 -5.62 -28.76 17.42
C ALA A 185 -4.40 -28.15 18.12
N ALA A 186 -3.22 -28.28 17.52
CA ALA A 186 -1.99 -27.73 18.08
C ALA A 186 -1.97 -26.17 18.02
N LEU A 187 -2.59 -25.56 17.01
CA LEU A 187 -2.79 -24.10 16.95
C LEU A 187 -3.77 -23.64 18.04
N SER A 188 -4.83 -24.42 18.31
CA SER A 188 -5.73 -24.18 19.45
C SER A 188 -5.02 -24.30 20.79
N ASP A 189 -4.05 -25.24 20.93
CA ASP A 189 -3.23 -25.34 22.13
C ASP A 189 -2.34 -24.09 22.33
N VAL A 190 -1.89 -23.43 21.27
CA VAL A 190 -1.19 -22.13 21.35
C VAL A 190 -2.11 -21.05 21.91
N ALA A 191 -3.35 -20.95 21.38
CA ALA A 191 -4.32 -19.98 21.89
C ALA A 191 -4.66 -20.20 23.38
N LYS A 192 -4.81 -21.47 23.81
CA LYS A 192 -4.98 -21.80 25.23
C LYS A 192 -3.76 -21.41 26.07
N ALA A 193 -2.55 -21.65 25.58
CA ALA A 193 -1.34 -21.24 26.30
C ALA A 193 -1.25 -19.72 26.45
N VAL A 194 -1.75 -18.96 25.46
CA VAL A 194 -1.90 -17.49 25.55
C VAL A 194 -2.92 -17.12 26.61
N GLU A 195 -4.09 -17.79 26.67
CA GLU A 195 -5.14 -17.51 27.66
C GLU A 195 -4.66 -17.78 29.09
N GLU A 196 -3.82 -18.81 29.29
CA GLU A 196 -3.31 -19.23 30.60
C GLU A 196 -2.05 -18.47 31.06
N SER A 197 -1.45 -17.65 30.20
CA SER A 197 -0.21 -16.91 30.48
C SER A 197 -0.51 -15.51 30.99
N GLU A 198 0.19 -15.09 32.05
CA GLU A 198 0.02 -13.73 32.60
C GLU A 198 0.56 -12.67 31.64
N GLY A 199 -0.17 -11.55 31.55
CA GLY A 199 0.20 -10.42 30.70
C GLY A 199 -0.09 -10.64 29.20
N THR A 200 -0.73 -11.76 28.84
CA THR A 200 -1.14 -12.04 27.47
C THR A 200 -2.67 -12.04 27.31
N ALA A 201 -3.14 -11.77 26.11
CA ALA A 201 -4.56 -11.63 25.80
C ALA A 201 -4.95 -12.34 24.49
N LEU A 202 -6.15 -12.90 24.47
CA LEU A 202 -6.80 -13.38 23.25
C LEU A 202 -7.55 -12.23 22.53
N PRO A 203 -7.72 -12.31 21.22
CA PRO A 203 -7.31 -13.39 20.31
C PRO A 203 -5.82 -13.33 19.94
N VAL A 204 -5.30 -14.45 19.42
CA VAL A 204 -4.03 -14.49 18.67
C VAL A 204 -4.24 -13.86 17.30
N PHE A 205 -3.35 -13.00 16.85
CA PHE A 205 -3.43 -12.35 15.55
C PHE A 205 -2.44 -12.93 14.54
N LEU A 206 -2.93 -13.25 13.35
CA LEU A 206 -2.12 -13.57 12.18
C LEU A 206 -2.28 -12.43 11.19
N LEU A 207 -1.23 -11.63 10.98
CA LEU A 207 -1.22 -10.51 10.04
C LEU A 207 -0.50 -10.94 8.77
N ILE A 208 -1.20 -10.94 7.65
CA ILE A 208 -0.69 -11.34 6.33
C ILE A 208 -0.65 -10.11 5.45
N ASP A 209 0.52 -9.77 4.91
CA ASP A 209 0.74 -8.60 4.06
C ASP A 209 1.18 -9.00 2.65
N GLU A 210 1.05 -8.07 1.70
CA GLU A 210 1.58 -8.14 0.34
C GLU A 210 1.05 -9.33 -0.49
N LEU A 211 -0.14 -9.86 -0.16
CA LEU A 211 -0.74 -11.01 -0.85
C LEU A 211 -1.05 -10.71 -2.32
N ASP A 212 -1.43 -9.50 -2.62
CA ASP A 212 -1.78 -9.00 -3.95
C ASP A 212 -0.58 -8.86 -4.91
N ARG A 213 0.67 -9.01 -4.39
CA ARG A 213 1.90 -9.03 -5.20
C ARG A 213 2.40 -10.43 -5.53
N CYS A 214 1.85 -11.44 -4.87
CA CYS A 214 2.27 -12.82 -5.07
C CYS A 214 1.87 -13.36 -6.43
N ARG A 215 2.55 -14.44 -6.84
CA ARG A 215 2.09 -15.25 -7.98
C ARG A 215 0.62 -15.66 -7.76
N PRO A 216 -0.23 -15.60 -8.78
CA PRO A 216 -1.66 -15.88 -8.63
C PRO A 216 -1.97 -17.22 -7.96
N THR A 217 -1.25 -18.28 -8.32
CA THR A 217 -1.41 -19.61 -7.71
C THR A 217 -1.08 -19.62 -6.23
N TYR A 218 0.03 -18.97 -5.84
CA TYR A 218 0.44 -18.83 -4.44
C TYR A 218 -0.60 -18.07 -3.61
N ALA A 219 -1.09 -16.95 -4.14
CA ALA A 219 -2.10 -16.15 -3.45
C ALA A 219 -3.39 -16.92 -3.19
N ILE A 220 -3.87 -17.71 -4.18
CA ILE A 220 -5.06 -18.54 -4.04
C ILE A 220 -4.84 -19.64 -3.00
N GLU A 221 -3.70 -20.36 -3.09
CA GLU A 221 -3.36 -21.41 -2.12
C GLU A 221 -3.25 -20.88 -0.69
N LEU A 222 -2.68 -19.65 -0.51
CA LEU A 222 -2.60 -19.03 0.82
C LEU A 222 -3.98 -18.69 1.36
N LEU A 223 -4.89 -18.15 0.54
CA LEU A 223 -6.28 -17.90 0.93
C LEU A 223 -7.00 -19.19 1.33
N GLU A 224 -6.79 -20.27 0.58
CA GLU A 224 -7.34 -21.59 0.90
C GLU A 224 -6.77 -22.14 2.20
N ASN A 225 -5.46 -21.97 2.45
CA ASN A 225 -4.83 -22.34 3.71
C ASN A 225 -5.43 -21.54 4.90
N VAL A 226 -5.65 -20.22 4.73
CA VAL A 226 -6.33 -19.41 5.76
C VAL A 226 -7.70 -19.98 6.05
N LYS A 227 -8.48 -20.28 5.02
CA LYS A 227 -9.84 -20.79 5.18
C LYS A 227 -9.91 -22.17 5.83
N HIS A 228 -9.03 -23.08 5.46
CA HIS A 228 -9.13 -24.48 5.83
C HIS A 228 -8.24 -24.89 7.02
N ILE A 229 -7.12 -24.18 7.23
CA ILE A 229 -6.11 -24.53 8.21
C ILE A 229 -6.10 -23.54 9.38
N PHE A 230 -6.11 -22.23 9.10
CA PHE A 230 -5.94 -21.19 10.14
C PHE A 230 -7.25 -20.74 10.79
N ARG A 231 -8.41 -21.09 10.27
CA ARG A 231 -9.70 -20.83 10.96
C ARG A 231 -9.83 -21.70 12.20
N VAL A 232 -9.17 -21.31 13.26
CA VAL A 232 -9.18 -21.96 14.56
C VAL A 232 -9.72 -20.98 15.60
N ARG A 233 -10.43 -21.49 16.60
CA ARG A 233 -10.98 -20.70 17.71
C ARG A 233 -9.90 -19.82 18.33
N ASP A 234 -10.27 -18.59 18.65
CA ASP A 234 -9.40 -17.60 19.29
C ASP A 234 -8.19 -17.17 18.44
N VAL A 235 -8.21 -17.47 17.14
CA VAL A 235 -7.23 -17.02 16.14
C VAL A 235 -7.92 -16.13 15.13
N TYR A 236 -7.45 -14.89 15.02
CA TYR A 236 -7.97 -13.88 14.10
C TYR A 236 -6.92 -13.59 13.04
N THR A 237 -7.30 -13.70 11.78
CA THR A 237 -6.43 -13.43 10.64
C THR A 237 -6.81 -12.10 10.01
N VAL A 238 -5.83 -11.25 9.79
CA VAL A 238 -5.98 -10.01 9.02
C VAL A 238 -5.14 -10.14 7.77
N ILE A 239 -5.75 -9.93 6.61
CA ILE A 239 -5.06 -10.00 5.32
C ILE A 239 -5.14 -8.63 4.67
N ALA A 240 -3.98 -7.97 4.49
CA ALA A 240 -3.90 -6.72 3.77
C ALA A 240 -3.78 -7.00 2.27
N THR A 241 -4.72 -6.48 1.50
CA THR A 241 -4.76 -6.69 0.06
C THR A 241 -5.20 -5.44 -0.70
N ASP A 242 -4.85 -5.38 -1.97
CA ASP A 242 -5.63 -4.66 -2.97
C ASP A 242 -6.59 -5.67 -3.62
N SER A 243 -7.84 -5.64 -3.21
CA SER A 243 -8.85 -6.62 -3.64
C SER A 243 -9.10 -6.56 -5.16
N VAL A 244 -8.86 -5.41 -5.81
CA VAL A 244 -9.00 -5.26 -7.26
C VAL A 244 -7.86 -6.01 -7.96
N GLN A 245 -6.60 -5.79 -7.52
CA GLN A 245 -5.45 -6.47 -8.10
C GLN A 245 -5.50 -7.97 -7.85
N LEU A 246 -5.87 -8.39 -6.64
CA LEU A 246 -6.04 -9.81 -6.31
C LEU A 246 -7.15 -10.46 -7.16
N SER A 247 -8.23 -9.72 -7.45
CA SER A 247 -9.30 -10.15 -8.35
C SER A 247 -8.79 -10.36 -9.79
N HIS A 248 -7.89 -9.49 -10.29
CA HIS A 248 -7.24 -9.68 -11.59
C HIS A 248 -6.35 -10.92 -11.61
N SER A 249 -5.58 -11.16 -10.55
CA SER A 249 -4.74 -12.36 -10.40
C SER A 249 -5.58 -13.65 -10.44
N ILE A 250 -6.74 -13.67 -9.78
CA ILE A 250 -7.66 -14.81 -9.79
C ILE A 250 -8.23 -15.04 -11.21
N ARG A 251 -8.63 -13.97 -11.91
CA ARG A 251 -9.12 -14.09 -13.29
C ARG A 251 -8.05 -14.63 -14.26
N ALA A 252 -6.79 -14.36 -14.01
CA ALA A 252 -5.70 -14.91 -14.80
C ALA A 252 -5.61 -16.45 -14.73
N ILE A 253 -6.04 -17.05 -13.61
CA ILE A 253 -6.06 -18.51 -13.42
C ILE A 253 -7.38 -19.15 -13.89
N TYR A 254 -8.51 -18.56 -13.49
CA TYR A 254 -9.84 -19.15 -13.74
C TYR A 254 -10.50 -18.66 -15.04
N GLY A 255 -9.90 -17.70 -15.74
CA GLY A 255 -10.40 -17.10 -16.98
C GLY A 255 -11.16 -15.79 -16.75
N ALA A 256 -11.22 -14.97 -17.81
CA ALA A 256 -11.77 -13.62 -17.78
C ALA A 256 -13.26 -13.53 -17.38
N GLY A 257 -14.05 -14.57 -17.65
CA GLY A 257 -15.47 -14.65 -17.28
C GLY A 257 -15.73 -15.08 -15.83
N PHE A 258 -14.69 -15.36 -15.04
CA PHE A 258 -14.86 -15.81 -13.66
C PHE A 258 -15.22 -14.66 -12.72
N ASP A 259 -16.23 -14.86 -11.87
CA ASP A 259 -16.63 -13.90 -10.83
C ASP A 259 -15.67 -13.97 -9.64
N SER A 260 -14.50 -13.33 -9.81
CA SER A 260 -13.42 -13.30 -8.83
C SER A 260 -13.78 -12.53 -7.57
N GLU A 261 -14.63 -11.51 -7.66
CA GLU A 261 -15.07 -10.74 -6.49
C GLU A 261 -15.94 -11.58 -5.57
N ARG A 262 -16.91 -12.30 -6.14
CA ARG A 262 -17.74 -13.24 -5.39
C ARG A 262 -16.92 -14.40 -4.80
N TYR A 263 -15.89 -14.83 -5.53
CA TYR A 263 -14.97 -15.86 -5.04
C TYR A 263 -14.19 -15.37 -3.82
N LEU A 264 -13.61 -14.16 -3.86
CA LEU A 264 -12.87 -13.56 -2.75
C LEU A 264 -13.71 -13.38 -1.49
N ARG A 265 -14.99 -13.01 -1.62
CA ARG A 265 -15.91 -12.85 -0.47
C ARG A 265 -16.07 -14.12 0.36
N ARG A 266 -15.70 -15.31 -0.16
CA ARG A 266 -15.78 -16.57 0.59
C ARG A 266 -14.66 -16.75 1.61
N PHE A 267 -13.60 -15.95 1.51
CA PHE A 267 -12.43 -16.05 2.38
C PHE A 267 -12.50 -15.09 3.56
N PHE A 268 -13.20 -13.99 3.40
CA PHE A 268 -13.29 -12.92 4.39
C PHE A 268 -14.64 -12.89 5.11
N ASP A 269 -14.61 -12.68 6.41
CA ASP A 269 -15.83 -12.46 7.21
C ASP A 269 -16.22 -10.98 7.20
N HIS A 270 -15.24 -10.08 7.04
CA HIS A 270 -15.46 -8.64 6.95
C HIS A 270 -14.36 -7.97 6.10
N GLU A 271 -14.69 -6.84 5.50
CA GLU A 271 -13.75 -5.95 4.82
C GLU A 271 -13.71 -4.60 5.52
N SER A 272 -12.50 -4.13 5.81
CA SER A 272 -12.23 -2.76 6.25
C SER A 272 -11.40 -2.07 5.18
N ARG A 273 -11.77 -0.86 4.80
CA ARG A 273 -11.01 -0.06 3.84
C ARG A 273 -10.20 1.00 4.57
N LEU A 274 -8.93 1.12 4.18
CA LEU A 274 -8.15 2.28 4.60
C LEU A 274 -8.61 3.49 3.80
N GLU A 275 -8.95 4.56 4.50
CA GLU A 275 -9.37 5.81 3.89
C GLU A 275 -8.28 6.40 2.99
N THR A 276 -8.68 7.18 2.00
CA THR A 276 -7.76 7.96 1.19
C THR A 276 -7.01 8.94 2.09
N PRO A 277 -5.68 9.01 2.02
CA PRO A 277 -4.91 9.84 2.92
C PRO A 277 -5.17 11.33 2.69
N ASP A 278 -4.98 12.12 3.73
CA ASP A 278 -4.98 13.57 3.62
C ASP A 278 -3.68 14.05 2.94
N PHE A 279 -3.78 14.28 1.63
CA PHE A 279 -2.64 14.74 0.83
C PHE A 279 -2.13 16.13 1.25
N GLU A 280 -2.95 16.98 1.83
CA GLU A 280 -2.50 18.30 2.29
C GLU A 280 -1.51 18.17 3.44
N ARG A 281 -1.85 17.38 4.44
CA ARG A 281 -0.95 17.08 5.57
C ARG A 281 0.34 16.39 5.12
N ILE A 282 0.24 15.43 4.18
CA ILE A 282 1.41 14.75 3.61
C ILE A 282 2.30 15.75 2.87
N SER A 283 1.70 16.63 2.05
CA SER A 283 2.41 17.65 1.30
C SER A 283 3.14 18.62 2.23
N GLU A 284 2.47 19.11 3.26
CA GLU A 284 3.08 20.01 4.26
C GLU A 284 4.30 19.37 4.92
N PHE A 285 4.17 18.13 5.36
CA PHE A 285 5.28 17.41 5.98
C PHE A 285 6.45 17.20 5.02
N MET A 286 6.18 16.69 3.81
CA MET A 286 7.23 16.40 2.83
C MET A 286 7.96 17.67 2.37
N LEU A 287 7.24 18.77 2.23
CA LEU A 287 7.81 20.04 1.84
C LEU A 287 8.61 20.70 2.98
N SER A 288 8.08 20.67 4.20
CA SER A 288 8.77 21.28 5.36
C SER A 288 10.08 20.58 5.69
N GLY A 289 10.10 19.25 5.65
CA GLY A 289 11.30 18.45 5.90
C GLY A 289 12.44 18.68 4.91
N ARG A 290 12.14 19.20 3.71
CA ARG A 290 13.13 19.52 2.65
C ARG A 290 13.38 21.03 2.47
N GLY A 291 12.81 21.89 3.30
CA GLY A 291 12.92 23.32 3.14
C GLY A 291 12.21 23.87 1.89
N LEU A 292 11.17 23.18 1.41
CA LEU A 292 10.37 23.52 0.24
C LEU A 292 9.13 24.37 0.59
N GLY A 293 9.19 25.16 1.65
CA GLY A 293 8.12 26.05 2.09
C GLY A 293 7.80 27.18 1.10
N LEU A 294 6.94 28.11 1.50
CA LEU A 294 6.35 29.15 0.66
C LEU A 294 7.38 29.96 -0.14
N GLY A 295 8.57 30.22 0.42
CA GLY A 295 9.62 30.99 -0.26
C GLY A 295 10.39 30.23 -1.33
N ALA A 296 10.30 28.91 -1.38
CA ALA A 296 11.10 28.06 -2.27
C ALA A 296 10.64 28.12 -3.74
N PHE A 297 9.37 28.43 -3.97
CA PHE A 297 8.73 28.45 -5.29
C PHE A 297 7.96 29.75 -5.53
N ASP A 298 7.76 30.06 -6.80
CA ASP A 298 6.71 30.99 -7.20
C ASP A 298 5.38 30.25 -7.22
N ASN A 299 4.37 30.81 -6.56
CA ASN A 299 3.05 30.22 -6.50
C ASN A 299 2.00 31.33 -6.69
N PRO A 300 1.25 31.30 -7.79
CA PRO A 300 0.23 32.31 -8.08
C PRO A 300 -0.94 32.31 -7.08
N PHE A 301 -1.11 31.22 -6.35
CA PHE A 301 -2.15 31.09 -5.33
C PHE A 301 -1.70 31.51 -3.92
N SER A 302 -0.46 31.97 -3.75
CA SER A 302 0.10 32.31 -2.42
C SER A 302 -0.73 33.34 -1.66
N GLN A 303 -1.31 34.32 -2.36
CA GLN A 303 -2.19 35.33 -1.73
C GLN A 303 -3.56 34.76 -1.30
N LEU A 304 -4.06 33.73 -1.97
CA LEU A 304 -5.36 33.10 -1.69
C LEU A 304 -5.26 32.00 -0.63
N LEU A 305 -4.19 31.22 -0.69
CA LEU A 305 -4.01 30.01 0.13
C LEU A 305 -3.04 30.19 1.31
N GLY A 306 -2.40 31.37 1.41
CA GLY A 306 -1.52 31.70 2.54
C GLY A 306 -0.24 30.85 2.62
N SER A 307 0.20 30.53 3.84
CA SER A 307 1.48 29.86 4.10
C SER A 307 1.56 28.44 3.56
N SER A 308 0.44 27.73 3.48
CA SER A 308 0.35 26.34 2.98
C SER A 308 0.14 26.26 1.47
N ALA A 309 0.18 27.36 0.73
CA ALA A 309 -0.19 27.41 -0.69
C ALA A 309 0.49 26.36 -1.56
N ASN A 310 1.79 26.08 -1.33
CA ASN A 310 2.51 25.04 -2.09
C ASN A 310 1.97 23.65 -1.78
N ALA A 311 1.75 23.33 -0.52
CA ALA A 311 1.23 22.05 -0.07
C ALA A 311 -0.21 21.84 -0.56
N THR A 312 -1.06 22.85 -0.43
CA THR A 312 -2.46 22.82 -0.88
C THR A 312 -2.54 22.59 -2.38
N VAL A 313 -1.79 23.34 -3.20
CA VAL A 313 -1.80 23.14 -4.67
C VAL A 313 -1.34 21.74 -5.04
N LEU A 314 -0.23 21.26 -4.49
CA LEU A 314 0.27 19.92 -4.79
C LEU A 314 -0.71 18.83 -4.33
N SER A 315 -1.37 19.02 -3.18
CA SER A 315 -2.38 18.07 -2.70
C SER A 315 -3.61 18.01 -3.60
N LEU A 316 -4.10 19.16 -4.07
CA LEU A 316 -5.22 19.22 -5.00
C LEU A 316 -4.87 18.58 -6.34
N LEU A 317 -3.66 18.82 -6.86
CA LEU A 317 -3.17 18.15 -8.07
C LEU A 317 -3.08 16.63 -7.89
N ALA A 318 -2.51 16.17 -6.77
CA ALA A 318 -2.39 14.75 -6.47
C ALA A 318 -3.76 14.05 -6.38
N LYS A 319 -4.72 14.67 -5.70
CA LYS A 319 -6.10 14.17 -5.63
C LYS A 319 -6.75 14.13 -7.01
N ALA A 320 -6.64 15.21 -7.78
CA ALA A 320 -7.25 15.31 -9.11
C ALA A 320 -6.66 14.33 -10.13
N LEU A 321 -5.34 14.12 -10.08
CA LEU A 321 -4.61 13.17 -10.93
C LEU A 321 -4.55 11.75 -10.34
N LYS A 322 -5.22 11.48 -9.22
CA LYS A 322 -5.26 10.19 -8.54
C LYS A 322 -3.87 9.59 -8.29
N ILE A 323 -2.93 10.46 -7.90
CA ILE A 323 -1.55 10.07 -7.59
C ILE A 323 -1.52 9.31 -6.26
N THR A 324 -0.81 8.18 -6.19
CA THR A 324 -0.62 7.44 -4.94
C THR A 324 0.36 8.17 -4.01
N VAL A 325 0.36 7.86 -2.71
CA VAL A 325 1.32 8.46 -1.76
C VAL A 325 2.77 8.17 -2.14
N ARG A 326 3.05 6.96 -2.63
CA ARG A 326 4.38 6.56 -3.11
C ARG A 326 4.80 7.37 -4.33
N ASP A 327 3.90 7.53 -5.30
CA ASP A 327 4.15 8.33 -6.48
C ASP A 327 4.29 9.80 -6.14
N PHE A 328 3.51 10.29 -5.17
CA PHE A 328 3.62 11.67 -4.68
C PHE A 328 4.99 11.93 -4.04
N GLN A 329 5.50 11.00 -3.24
CA GLN A 329 6.86 11.10 -2.71
C GLN A 329 7.89 11.24 -3.84
N ARG A 330 7.77 10.42 -4.88
CA ARG A 330 8.63 10.47 -6.08
C ARG A 330 8.51 11.82 -6.81
N VAL A 331 7.30 12.37 -6.89
CA VAL A 331 7.07 13.72 -7.45
C VAL A 331 7.85 14.76 -6.67
N ILE A 332 7.78 14.73 -5.34
CA ILE A 332 8.51 15.68 -4.48
C ILE A 332 10.04 15.53 -4.65
N ASP A 333 10.55 14.29 -4.73
CA ASP A 333 11.98 14.01 -4.94
C ASP A 333 12.48 14.57 -6.28
N ILE A 334 11.69 14.43 -7.34
CA ILE A 334 12.01 15.01 -8.67
C ILE A 334 12.00 16.54 -8.60
N ILE A 335 10.98 17.15 -8.01
CA ILE A 335 10.88 18.62 -7.87
C ILE A 335 12.05 19.17 -7.06
N ASP A 336 12.42 18.51 -5.97
CA ASP A 336 13.57 18.93 -5.15
C ASP A 336 14.88 18.81 -5.90
N SER A 337 15.09 17.73 -6.64
CA SER A 337 16.27 17.53 -7.49
C SER A 337 16.41 18.63 -8.55
N ILE A 338 15.30 19.02 -9.18
CA ILE A 338 15.29 20.13 -10.16
C ILE A 338 15.60 21.46 -9.44
N ARG A 339 14.99 21.73 -8.32
CA ARG A 339 15.21 22.95 -7.53
C ARG A 339 16.69 23.13 -7.14
N LEU A 340 17.35 22.03 -6.75
CA LEU A 340 18.75 22.06 -6.33
C LEU A 340 19.72 22.32 -7.50
N THR A 341 19.32 21.98 -8.73
CA THR A 341 20.18 22.05 -9.92
C THR A 341 19.84 23.20 -10.86
N TYR A 342 18.63 23.70 -10.80
CA TYR A 342 18.16 24.76 -11.70
C TYR A 342 18.38 26.16 -11.11
N PRO A 343 19.01 27.08 -11.84
CA PRO A 343 19.45 28.37 -11.28
C PRO A 343 18.33 29.39 -11.07
N LYS A 344 17.16 29.15 -11.63
CA LYS A 344 16.00 30.05 -11.52
C LYS A 344 14.98 29.50 -10.53
N LYS A 345 14.18 30.40 -9.94
CA LYS A 345 13.07 29.98 -9.10
C LYS A 345 12.00 29.26 -9.92
N LEU A 346 11.52 28.14 -9.40
CA LEU A 346 10.51 27.30 -10.07
C LEU A 346 9.09 27.79 -9.73
N GLU A 347 8.19 27.66 -10.69
CA GLU A 347 6.76 27.86 -10.46
C GLU A 347 6.12 26.50 -10.13
N ILE A 348 5.50 26.41 -8.94
CA ILE A 348 5.12 25.13 -8.33
C ILE A 348 3.91 24.46 -8.99
N VAL A 349 2.96 25.23 -9.53
CA VAL A 349 1.72 24.67 -10.11
C VAL A 349 2.05 23.89 -11.36
N LEU A 350 2.74 24.52 -12.31
CA LEU A 350 3.12 23.88 -13.56
C LEU A 350 4.17 22.79 -13.34
N MET A 351 5.17 23.05 -12.47
CA MET A 351 6.16 22.04 -12.12
C MET A 351 5.49 20.81 -11.49
N GLY A 352 4.61 21.01 -10.53
CA GLY A 352 3.86 19.92 -9.90
C GLY A 352 3.00 19.15 -10.91
N PHE A 353 2.27 19.87 -11.76
CA PHE A 353 1.43 19.25 -12.77
C PHE A 353 2.24 18.41 -13.76
N VAL A 354 3.28 18.97 -14.36
CA VAL A 354 4.14 18.27 -15.34
C VAL A 354 4.85 17.07 -14.71
N THR A 355 5.32 17.21 -13.47
CA THR A 355 5.96 16.10 -12.76
C THR A 355 4.97 14.98 -12.43
N MET A 356 3.74 15.31 -12.03
CA MET A 356 2.69 14.32 -11.79
C MET A 356 2.23 13.64 -13.07
N LEU A 357 2.20 14.35 -14.22
CA LEU A 357 1.98 13.69 -15.51
C LEU A 357 3.11 12.69 -15.81
N PHE A 358 4.37 13.07 -15.56
CA PHE A 358 5.52 12.19 -15.79
C PHE A 358 5.44 10.90 -14.96
N VAL A 359 5.05 10.99 -13.70
CA VAL A 359 5.03 9.86 -12.76
C VAL A 359 3.77 9.01 -12.93
N GLY A 360 2.58 9.61 -13.00
CA GLY A 360 1.30 8.90 -12.95
C GLY A 360 0.56 8.80 -14.29
N HIS A 361 0.85 9.69 -15.24
CA HIS A 361 0.14 9.79 -16.52
C HIS A 361 1.07 9.90 -17.71
N ARG A 362 1.94 8.93 -17.87
CA ARG A 362 3.05 8.95 -18.84
C ARG A 362 2.60 9.30 -20.26
N ALA A 363 1.49 8.74 -20.72
CA ALA A 363 0.97 9.02 -22.07
C ALA A 363 0.64 10.51 -22.27
N ALA A 364 0.04 11.16 -21.26
CA ALA A 364 -0.28 12.59 -21.31
C ALA A 364 1.01 13.45 -21.26
N TYR A 365 1.99 13.04 -20.45
CA TYR A 365 3.29 13.70 -20.42
C TYR A 365 4.04 13.62 -21.75
N ASP A 366 4.09 12.45 -22.39
CA ASP A 366 4.81 12.23 -23.65
C ASP A 366 4.15 13.02 -24.80
N VAL A 367 2.81 13.11 -24.82
CA VAL A 367 2.07 13.98 -25.74
C VAL A 367 2.41 15.44 -25.51
N TYR A 368 2.38 15.90 -24.24
CA TYR A 368 2.74 17.28 -23.88
C TYR A 368 4.17 17.62 -24.35
N ARG A 369 5.13 16.76 -24.04
CA ARG A 369 6.54 16.97 -24.36
C ARG A 369 6.82 17.03 -25.86
N ARG A 370 6.07 16.24 -26.66
CA ARG A 370 6.27 16.14 -28.12
C ARG A 370 5.53 17.23 -28.88
N ASP A 371 4.26 17.41 -28.57
CA ASP A 371 3.35 18.17 -29.41
C ASP A 371 2.98 19.53 -28.82
N HIS A 372 3.25 19.75 -27.54
CA HIS A 372 2.88 20.94 -26.76
C HIS A 372 1.38 21.29 -26.86
N ASN A 373 0.53 20.29 -27.21
CA ASN A 373 -0.88 20.48 -27.51
C ASN A 373 -1.75 20.13 -26.30
N ASN A 374 -2.39 21.14 -25.74
CA ASN A 374 -3.27 21.02 -24.56
C ASN A 374 -4.50 20.14 -24.80
N GLN A 375 -5.12 20.15 -26.01
CA GLN A 375 -6.26 19.30 -26.33
C GLN A 375 -5.88 17.82 -26.34
N SER A 376 -4.69 17.51 -26.87
CA SER A 376 -4.15 16.16 -26.88
C SER A 376 -3.84 15.67 -25.45
N VAL A 377 -3.30 16.54 -24.58
CA VAL A 377 -3.11 16.24 -23.14
C VAL A 377 -4.44 15.98 -22.47
N GLN A 378 -5.45 16.83 -22.70
CA GLN A 378 -6.80 16.65 -22.14
C GLN A 378 -7.42 15.32 -22.59
N LYS A 379 -7.28 14.96 -23.86
CA LYS A 379 -7.74 13.68 -24.39
C LYS A 379 -7.02 12.49 -23.73
N ALA A 380 -5.70 12.58 -23.55
CA ALA A 380 -4.90 11.53 -22.90
C ALA A 380 -5.25 11.36 -21.40
N LEU A 381 -5.74 12.40 -20.73
CA LEU A 381 -6.19 12.37 -19.34
C LEU A 381 -7.66 11.93 -19.17
N SER A 382 -8.45 11.88 -20.26
CA SER A 382 -9.88 11.59 -20.18
C SER A 382 -10.17 10.25 -19.50
N GLY A 383 -11.06 10.26 -18.50
CA GLY A 383 -11.47 9.09 -17.71
C GLY A 383 -10.54 8.72 -16.54
N ASN A 384 -9.35 9.26 -16.45
CA ASN A 384 -8.36 8.91 -15.42
C ASN A 384 -8.13 9.99 -14.36
N VAL A 385 -8.85 11.11 -14.43
CA VAL A 385 -8.69 12.24 -13.51
C VAL A 385 -10.01 12.62 -12.87
N ASP A 386 -9.94 13.30 -11.73
CA ASP A 386 -11.11 13.81 -11.01
C ASP A 386 -11.28 15.30 -11.27
N HIS A 387 -12.22 15.66 -12.13
CA HIS A 387 -12.56 17.04 -12.46
C HIS A 387 -13.37 17.75 -11.37
N SER A 388 -13.84 17.05 -10.33
CA SER A 388 -14.56 17.66 -9.21
C SER A 388 -13.64 18.44 -8.25
N ILE A 389 -12.34 18.15 -8.26
CA ILE A 389 -11.36 18.83 -7.42
C ILE A 389 -11.18 20.28 -7.90
N ARG A 390 -11.51 21.23 -7.02
CA ARG A 390 -11.55 22.65 -7.31
C ARG A 390 -10.40 23.42 -6.68
N ILE A 391 -10.00 24.50 -7.34
CA ILE A 391 -9.05 25.46 -6.80
C ILE A 391 -9.72 26.86 -6.82
N PRO A 392 -9.54 27.67 -5.77
CA PRO A 392 -10.07 29.03 -5.76
C PRO A 392 -9.35 29.90 -6.79
N ILE A 393 -10.12 30.68 -7.54
CA ILE A 393 -9.60 31.62 -8.51
C ILE A 393 -10.21 33.01 -8.26
N LEU A 394 -9.45 34.05 -8.62
CA LEU A 394 -9.95 35.41 -8.57
C LEU A 394 -10.62 35.76 -9.90
N HIS A 395 -11.85 36.21 -9.85
CA HIS A 395 -12.57 36.77 -10.99
C HIS A 395 -12.65 38.28 -10.89
N SER A 396 -12.24 39.00 -11.93
CA SER A 396 -12.67 40.39 -12.09
C SER A 396 -13.96 40.39 -12.88
N MET A 397 -15.06 40.77 -12.26
CA MET A 397 -16.30 40.97 -12.97
C MET A 397 -16.40 42.44 -13.43
N GLY A 398 -16.37 42.67 -14.72
CA GLY A 398 -16.79 43.89 -15.36
C GLY A 398 -17.47 43.58 -16.69
N PRO A 399 -18.66 44.08 -16.98
CA PRO A 399 -19.20 44.03 -18.32
C PRO A 399 -18.29 44.88 -19.24
N HIS A 400 -17.87 44.29 -20.35
CA HIS A 400 -17.04 44.92 -21.40
C HIS A 400 -15.53 45.12 -21.09
N GLY A 401 -14.91 44.24 -20.28
CA GLY A 401 -13.43 44.28 -20.19
C GLY A 401 -12.84 45.43 -19.37
N GLN A 402 -13.65 46.20 -18.63
CA GLN A 402 -13.14 47.22 -17.70
C GLN A 402 -12.73 46.56 -16.40
N ALA A 403 -11.51 46.86 -15.94
CA ALA A 403 -11.01 46.47 -14.60
C ALA A 403 -11.97 47.08 -13.55
N VAL A 404 -12.73 46.23 -12.87
CA VAL A 404 -13.62 46.67 -11.80
C VAL A 404 -12.92 46.43 -10.46
N ASN A 405 -13.05 47.38 -9.53
CA ASN A 405 -12.48 47.35 -8.18
C ASN A 405 -13.07 46.24 -7.26
N HIS A 406 -13.93 45.36 -7.76
CA HIS A 406 -14.50 44.25 -7.02
C HIS A 406 -13.97 42.92 -7.58
N VAL A 407 -13.10 42.28 -6.82
CA VAL A 407 -12.60 40.93 -7.09
C VAL A 407 -13.50 39.95 -6.35
N THR A 408 -14.18 39.07 -7.09
CA THR A 408 -14.92 37.95 -6.49
C THR A 408 -14.08 36.69 -6.55
N THR A 409 -14.21 35.84 -5.55
CA THR A 409 -13.62 34.50 -5.56
C THR A 409 -14.57 33.53 -6.21
N GLY A 410 -14.08 32.74 -7.15
CA GLY A 410 -14.77 31.63 -7.76
C GLY A 410 -13.96 30.35 -7.61
N GLU A 411 -14.48 29.25 -8.16
CA GLU A 411 -13.77 27.97 -8.16
C GLU A 411 -13.73 27.40 -9.58
N LYS A 412 -12.60 26.77 -9.93
CA LYS A 412 -12.42 26.07 -11.21
C LYS A 412 -11.80 24.69 -10.95
N SER A 413 -12.10 23.72 -11.83
CA SER A 413 -11.35 22.45 -11.83
C SER A 413 -9.85 22.72 -11.95
N ILE A 414 -9.04 22.16 -11.05
CA ILE A 414 -7.60 22.36 -11.08
C ILE A 414 -6.97 21.78 -12.35
N ILE A 415 -7.54 20.72 -12.90
CA ILE A 415 -7.09 20.10 -14.16
C ILE A 415 -7.37 21.03 -15.33
N GLU A 416 -8.58 21.61 -15.43
CA GLU A 416 -8.91 22.59 -16.46
C GLU A 416 -8.03 23.83 -16.37
N PHE A 417 -7.74 24.28 -15.13
CA PHE A 417 -6.83 25.37 -14.90
C PHE A 417 -5.42 25.06 -15.44
N CYS A 418 -4.86 23.89 -15.10
CA CYS A 418 -3.51 23.50 -15.55
C CYS A 418 -3.44 23.29 -17.07
N ILE A 419 -4.47 22.72 -17.69
CA ILE A 419 -4.53 22.57 -19.16
C ILE A 419 -4.57 23.94 -19.84
N ALA A 420 -5.36 24.88 -19.31
CA ALA A 420 -5.38 26.26 -19.82
C ALA A 420 -4.01 26.96 -19.60
N TYR A 421 -3.35 26.65 -18.49
CA TYR A 421 -2.03 27.20 -18.19
C TYR A 421 -0.96 26.66 -19.17
N LEU A 422 -0.99 25.36 -19.47
CA LEU A 422 -0.10 24.78 -20.52
C LEU A 422 -0.33 25.49 -21.87
N ALA A 423 -1.57 25.74 -22.26
CA ALA A 423 -1.88 26.46 -23.49
C ALA A 423 -1.26 27.88 -23.48
N ALA A 424 -1.40 28.61 -22.36
CA ALA A 424 -0.87 29.96 -22.22
C ALA A 424 0.66 30.02 -22.34
N VAL A 425 1.39 29.01 -21.86
CA VAL A 425 2.87 28.93 -21.94
C VAL A 425 3.37 28.82 -23.38
N TRP A 426 2.58 28.17 -24.26
CA TRP A 426 2.98 27.93 -25.65
C TRP A 426 2.29 28.85 -26.67
N ASP A 427 1.36 29.71 -26.25
CA ASP A 427 0.67 30.63 -27.13
C ASP A 427 1.51 31.90 -27.34
N ASP A 428 2.07 32.04 -28.52
CA ASP A 428 2.81 33.23 -28.92
C ASP A 428 1.90 34.38 -29.47
N SER A 429 0.58 34.11 -29.60
CA SER A 429 -0.33 34.99 -30.38
C SER A 429 -1.01 36.12 -29.58
N ASN A 430 -0.75 36.27 -28.28
CA ASN A 430 -1.40 37.29 -27.43
C ASN A 430 -2.93 37.25 -27.32
N GLN A 431 -3.61 36.19 -27.79
CA GLN A 431 -5.10 36.14 -27.89
C GLN A 431 -5.83 35.56 -26.67
N LEU A 432 -5.14 35.04 -25.65
CA LEU A 432 -5.79 34.51 -24.44
C LEU A 432 -6.55 35.56 -23.60
N VAL A 433 -6.36 36.84 -23.91
CA VAL A 433 -7.01 37.99 -23.24
C VAL A 433 -8.49 38.12 -23.62
N ALA A 434 -8.95 37.55 -24.76
CA ALA A 434 -10.26 37.85 -25.31
C ALA A 434 -11.43 37.17 -24.60
N ASN A 435 -11.25 36.16 -23.78
CA ASN A 435 -12.32 35.40 -23.11
C ASN A 435 -12.47 35.66 -21.60
N GLY A 436 -12.03 36.77 -21.13
CA GLY A 436 -12.56 37.59 -20.04
C GLY A 436 -12.88 36.99 -18.67
N SER A 437 -12.42 35.81 -18.30
CA SER A 437 -12.98 35.19 -17.10
C SER A 437 -11.99 34.72 -16.01
N ASN A 438 -10.70 35.06 -16.10
CA ASN A 438 -9.77 34.53 -15.10
C ASN A 438 -8.65 35.52 -14.72
N VAL A 439 -8.85 36.32 -13.66
CA VAL A 439 -7.85 37.28 -13.18
C VAL A 439 -6.53 36.62 -12.82
N THR A 440 -6.57 35.38 -12.30
CA THR A 440 -5.35 34.64 -11.94
C THR A 440 -4.54 34.25 -13.17
N LEU A 441 -5.21 33.78 -14.25
CA LEU A 441 -4.55 33.54 -15.55
C LEU A 441 -4.08 34.85 -16.14
N LEU A 442 -4.88 35.94 -16.05
CA LEU A 442 -4.48 37.28 -16.50
C LEU A 442 -3.32 37.85 -15.68
N GLN A 443 -3.25 37.60 -14.37
CA GLN A 443 -2.11 38.02 -13.55
C GLN A 443 -0.86 37.21 -13.90
N MET A 444 -1.00 35.88 -14.12
CA MET A 444 0.07 35.04 -14.64
C MET A 444 0.52 35.51 -16.02
N GLU A 445 -0.40 35.75 -16.92
CA GLU A 445 -0.13 36.27 -18.27
C GLU A 445 0.56 37.63 -18.23
N ARG A 446 0.12 38.54 -17.36
CA ARG A 446 0.81 39.83 -17.16
C ARG A 446 2.20 39.63 -16.59
N SER A 447 2.40 38.72 -15.63
CA SER A 447 3.71 38.38 -15.09
C SER A 447 4.61 37.78 -16.16
N PHE A 448 4.08 36.97 -17.07
CA PHE A 448 4.82 36.39 -18.19
C PHE A 448 5.13 37.42 -19.28
N LYS A 449 4.18 38.28 -19.64
CA LYS A 449 4.40 39.34 -20.65
C LYS A 449 5.49 40.33 -20.22
N PHE A 450 5.58 40.63 -18.94
CA PHE A 450 6.61 41.53 -18.42
C PHE A 450 7.97 40.87 -18.20
N LYS A 451 8.06 39.53 -18.23
CA LYS A 451 9.28 38.77 -18.02
C LYS A 451 9.41 37.62 -19.02
N PRO A 452 9.84 37.89 -20.26
CA PRO A 452 10.01 36.84 -21.28
C PRO A 452 10.89 35.67 -20.82
N GLU A 453 11.86 35.94 -19.94
CA GLU A 453 12.75 34.94 -19.35
C GLU A 453 12.02 33.90 -18.49
N VAL A 454 10.89 34.29 -17.84
CA VAL A 454 10.08 33.38 -17.04
C VAL A 454 9.33 32.41 -17.95
N VAL A 455 8.73 32.90 -19.04
CA VAL A 455 8.01 32.05 -20.01
C VAL A 455 8.96 31.02 -20.65
N SER A 456 10.16 31.44 -21.04
CA SER A 456 11.15 30.52 -21.60
C SER A 456 11.54 29.43 -20.61
N SER A 457 11.63 29.75 -19.31
CA SER A 457 11.94 28.75 -18.27
C SER A 457 10.82 27.76 -18.05
N LEU A 458 9.56 28.16 -18.16
CA LEU A 458 8.41 27.23 -18.04
C LEU A 458 8.36 26.21 -19.18
N ARG A 459 8.77 26.61 -20.39
CA ARG A 459 8.89 25.70 -21.55
C ARG A 459 9.94 24.60 -21.35
N GLU A 460 10.94 24.83 -20.50
CA GLU A 460 11.99 23.87 -20.18
C GLU A 460 11.52 22.76 -19.22
N TYR A 461 10.40 22.96 -18.47
CA TYR A 461 10.00 22.06 -17.37
C TYR A 461 9.84 20.62 -17.79
N ALA A 462 9.25 20.33 -18.94
CA ALA A 462 9.14 18.95 -19.43
C ALA A 462 10.52 18.29 -19.64
N GLY A 463 11.49 19.05 -20.15
CA GLY A 463 12.86 18.59 -20.31
C GLY A 463 13.54 18.32 -18.96
N LEU A 464 13.42 19.26 -18.01
CA LEU A 464 13.99 19.12 -16.66
C LEU A 464 13.42 17.91 -15.92
N VAL A 465 12.10 17.72 -15.97
CA VAL A 465 11.43 16.56 -15.37
C VAL A 465 11.89 15.24 -16.00
N ALA A 466 12.09 15.20 -17.34
CA ALA A 466 12.60 14.01 -17.98
C ALA A 466 14.02 13.62 -17.50
N VAL A 467 14.90 14.61 -17.33
CA VAL A 467 16.26 14.39 -16.86
C VAL A 467 16.25 13.97 -15.38
N ALA A 468 15.63 14.75 -14.49
CA ALA A 468 15.58 14.46 -13.07
C ALA A 468 14.86 13.14 -12.78
N GLY A 469 13.75 12.85 -13.48
CA GLY A 469 13.00 11.61 -13.31
C GLY A 469 13.72 10.35 -13.79
N SER A 470 14.77 10.49 -14.64
CA SER A 470 15.59 9.34 -15.06
C SER A 470 16.55 8.85 -13.98
N PHE A 471 16.83 9.69 -12.96
CA PHE A 471 17.69 9.34 -11.81
C PHE A 471 16.90 8.83 -10.60
N SER A 472 15.58 9.04 -10.57
CA SER A 472 14.69 8.59 -9.49
C SER A 472 14.12 7.19 -9.82
N ALA A 473 14.96 6.16 -9.75
CA ALA A 473 14.53 4.77 -9.95
C ALA A 473 14.25 4.06 -8.64
#